data_2ec6ac0cfef5ef8e1024b10bc0e08b40
#
_entry.id   2ec6ac0cfef5ef8e1024b10bc0e08b40
#
_cell.length_a   1.000
_cell.length_b   1.000
_cell.length_c   1.000
_cell.angle_alpha   90.00
_cell.angle_beta   90.00
_cell.angle_gamma   90.00
#
_symmetry.space_group_name_H-M   'P 1'
#
loop_
_entity.id
_entity.type
_entity.pdbx_description
1 polymer ?
#
loop_
_entity_poly.entity_id
_entity_poly.type
_entity_poly.pdbx_seq_one_letter_code
_entity_poly.pdbx_strand_id
1 'polypeptide(L)'
;MTKKNYKTYDQLSLSSIDREVLELWKREDPFEASLKWREGAPRFIFYEGPPSANGMPGIHHVMARTIKDIICRYKTMEGFLVDRKAGWDTHGLPVEIGVEKKLGITKADIGTKISVNEYNEACRKEVMKYTAEWRKLTSEMGYWVDLDHPYITYD
;
A
#
# COMPACT_ATOMS: atom_id res chain seq x y z
N MET A 1 -20.99 4.73 -35.67
CA MET A 1 -20.01 4.89 -34.56
C MET A 1 -20.22 6.25 -33.92
N THR A 2 -20.83 6.30 -32.76
CA THR A 2 -21.03 7.52 -31.98
C THR A 2 -19.65 8.05 -31.55
N LYS A 3 -19.28 9.24 -32.00
CA LYS A 3 -18.07 9.93 -31.54
C LYS A 3 -18.17 10.09 -30.02
N LYS A 4 -17.39 9.36 -29.24
CA LYS A 4 -17.24 9.65 -27.80
C LYS A 4 -16.53 11.00 -27.69
N ASN A 5 -17.27 12.02 -27.31
CA ASN A 5 -16.66 13.32 -26.97
C ASN A 5 -15.93 13.17 -25.64
N TYR A 6 -14.61 13.26 -25.67
CA TYR A 6 -13.82 13.36 -24.46
C TYR A 6 -14.04 14.74 -23.80
N LYS A 7 -14.02 14.78 -22.48
CA LYS A 7 -14.07 16.02 -21.72
C LYS A 7 -12.85 16.89 -22.08
N THR A 8 -13.11 18.15 -22.35
CA THR A 8 -12.07 19.17 -22.55
C THR A 8 -11.94 20.06 -21.32
N TYR A 9 -10.76 20.55 -21.06
CA TYR A 9 -10.47 21.42 -19.92
C TYR A 9 -9.92 22.75 -20.44
N ASP A 10 -10.48 23.86 -19.99
CA ASP A 10 -10.04 25.21 -20.38
C ASP A 10 -8.68 25.56 -19.79
N GLN A 11 -8.38 25.03 -18.60
CA GLN A 11 -7.10 25.20 -17.92
C GLN A 11 -6.60 23.87 -17.35
N LEU A 12 -5.28 23.66 -17.41
CA LEU A 12 -4.64 22.52 -16.79
C LEU A 12 -4.52 22.70 -15.26
N SER A 13 -5.37 22.04 -14.52
CA SER A 13 -5.30 21.94 -13.07
C SER A 13 -5.12 20.47 -12.66
N LEU A 14 -3.88 20.03 -12.48
CA LEU A 14 -3.58 18.63 -12.19
C LEU A 14 -4.29 18.15 -10.94
N SER A 15 -4.31 18.92 -9.86
CA SER A 15 -4.97 18.55 -8.61
C SER A 15 -6.50 18.45 -8.72
N SER A 16 -7.11 19.19 -9.65
CA SER A 16 -8.56 19.09 -9.90
C SER A 16 -8.88 17.85 -10.73
N ILE A 17 -8.09 17.60 -11.76
CA ILE A 17 -8.23 16.42 -12.61
C ILE A 17 -7.99 15.14 -11.81
N ASP A 18 -6.97 15.13 -10.97
CA ASP A 18 -6.65 14.01 -10.07
C ASP A 18 -7.83 13.64 -9.18
N ARG A 19 -8.43 14.61 -8.49
CA ARG A 19 -9.62 14.38 -7.67
C ARG A 19 -10.80 13.83 -8.47
N GLU A 20 -11.03 14.36 -9.66
CA GLU A 20 -12.09 13.87 -10.55
C GLU A 20 -11.85 12.42 -10.97
N VAL A 21 -10.60 12.08 -11.29
CA VAL A 21 -10.22 10.70 -11.67
C VAL A 21 -10.34 9.77 -10.48
N LEU A 22 -9.93 10.16 -9.27
CA LEU A 22 -10.07 9.35 -8.07
C LEU A 22 -11.54 9.09 -7.73
N GLU A 23 -12.43 10.07 -7.88
CA GLU A 23 -13.88 9.86 -7.69
C GLU A 23 -14.48 8.92 -8.77
N LEU A 24 -14.00 9.01 -10.01
CA LEU A 24 -14.36 8.07 -11.06
C LEU A 24 -13.92 6.64 -10.68
N TRP A 25 -12.70 6.48 -10.21
CA TRP A 25 -12.16 5.18 -9.84
C TRP A 25 -12.85 4.55 -8.63
N LYS A 26 -13.25 5.35 -7.64
CA LYS A 26 -14.07 4.87 -6.52
C LYS A 26 -15.41 4.29 -6.99
N ARG A 27 -15.99 4.87 -8.04
CA ARG A 27 -17.29 4.42 -8.58
C ARG A 27 -17.16 3.20 -9.48
N GLU A 28 -16.09 3.15 -10.29
CA GLU A 28 -15.96 2.16 -11.36
C GLU A 28 -15.04 0.99 -11.00
N ASP A 29 -14.27 1.13 -9.94
CA ASP A 29 -13.25 0.16 -9.48
C ASP A 29 -12.44 -0.46 -10.64
N PRO A 30 -11.63 0.35 -11.34
CA PRO A 30 -10.90 -0.13 -12.51
C PRO A 30 -9.84 -1.17 -12.19
N PHE A 31 -9.35 -1.23 -10.96
CA PHE A 31 -8.43 -2.28 -10.55
C PHE A 31 -9.13 -3.64 -10.53
N GLU A 32 -10.22 -3.77 -9.81
CA GLU A 32 -11.00 -5.01 -9.76
C GLU A 32 -11.55 -5.38 -11.15
N ALA A 33 -12.02 -4.40 -11.92
CA ALA A 33 -12.43 -4.61 -13.30
C ALA A 33 -11.29 -5.19 -14.15
N SER A 34 -10.05 -4.71 -13.96
CA SER A 34 -8.88 -5.23 -14.70
C SER A 34 -8.55 -6.68 -14.37
N LEU A 35 -8.76 -7.11 -13.13
CA LEU A 35 -8.60 -8.51 -12.72
C LEU A 35 -9.67 -9.40 -13.39
N LYS A 36 -10.93 -9.00 -13.34
CA LYS A 36 -12.04 -9.72 -13.99
C LYS A 36 -11.87 -9.87 -15.49
N TRP A 37 -11.45 -8.78 -16.19
CA TRP A 37 -11.22 -8.83 -17.63
C TRP A 37 -10.04 -9.70 -18.05
N ARG A 38 -9.13 -10.02 -17.15
CA ARG A 38 -7.96 -10.87 -17.36
C ARG A 38 -8.11 -12.26 -16.72
N GLU A 39 -9.28 -12.61 -16.22
CA GLU A 39 -9.53 -13.93 -15.69
C GLU A 39 -9.24 -15.01 -16.76
N GLY A 40 -8.43 -15.99 -16.40
CA GLY A 40 -7.94 -17.03 -17.32
C GLY A 40 -6.76 -16.64 -18.21
N ALA A 41 -6.33 -15.37 -18.22
CA ALA A 41 -5.14 -14.94 -18.94
C ALA A 41 -3.84 -15.43 -18.27
N PRO A 42 -2.71 -15.45 -19.00
CA PRO A 42 -1.41 -15.72 -18.39
C PRO A 42 -1.12 -14.78 -17.22
N ARG A 43 -0.56 -15.30 -16.14
CA ARG A 43 -0.22 -14.50 -14.97
C ARG A 43 1.13 -13.81 -15.11
N PHE A 44 1.20 -12.54 -14.75
CA PHE A 44 2.43 -11.86 -14.43
C PHE A 44 2.56 -11.80 -12.92
N ILE A 45 3.53 -12.53 -12.37
CA ILE A 45 3.72 -12.63 -10.92
C ILE A 45 4.42 -11.36 -10.41
N PHE A 46 3.79 -10.72 -9.45
CA PHE A 46 4.31 -9.54 -8.77
C PHE A 46 4.35 -9.76 -7.25
N TYR A 47 5.51 -9.53 -6.67
CA TYR A 47 5.69 -9.55 -5.22
C TYR A 47 5.88 -8.13 -4.70
N GLU A 48 4.96 -7.69 -3.85
CA GLU A 48 5.10 -6.40 -3.15
C GLU A 48 6.22 -6.50 -2.10
N GLY A 49 7.13 -5.51 -2.10
CA GLY A 49 8.01 -5.25 -0.97
C GLY A 49 7.23 -4.43 0.05
N PRO A 50 6.71 -5.03 1.12
CA PRO A 50 5.79 -4.36 2.01
C PRO A 50 6.50 -3.32 2.86
N PRO A 51 5.89 -2.15 3.09
CA PRO A 51 6.42 -1.17 4.03
C PRO A 51 6.16 -1.57 5.47
N SER A 52 7.00 -1.09 6.39
CA SER A 52 6.67 -1.07 7.81
C SER A 52 5.78 0.12 8.12
N ALA A 53 4.64 -0.11 8.77
CA ALA A 53 3.68 0.94 9.12
C ALA A 53 3.96 1.59 10.49
N ASN A 54 5.18 1.51 10.98
CA ASN A 54 5.64 2.14 12.23
C ASN A 54 6.05 3.62 12.06
N GLY A 55 6.05 4.14 10.83
CA GLY A 55 6.34 5.52 10.50
C GLY A 55 5.43 6.07 9.39
N MET A 56 5.39 7.40 9.29
CA MET A 56 4.65 8.09 8.23
C MET A 56 5.27 7.81 6.86
N PRO A 57 4.43 7.64 5.81
CA PRO A 57 4.95 7.49 4.46
C PRO A 57 5.63 8.79 3.98
N GLY A 58 6.72 8.67 3.24
CA GLY A 58 7.45 9.78 2.64
C GLY A 58 7.52 9.71 1.12
N ILE A 59 8.07 10.77 0.50
CA ILE A 59 8.12 10.90 -0.97
C ILE A 59 8.88 9.74 -1.66
N HIS A 60 9.91 9.18 -1.03
CA HIS A 60 10.63 8.04 -1.56
C HIS A 60 9.75 6.79 -1.69
N HIS A 61 8.77 6.62 -0.80
CA HIS A 61 7.78 5.55 -0.92
C HIS A 61 6.83 5.76 -2.10
N VAL A 62 6.44 7.01 -2.37
CA VAL A 62 5.63 7.36 -3.56
C VAL A 62 6.38 6.98 -4.83
N MET A 63 7.66 7.37 -4.95
CA MET A 63 8.49 7.04 -6.12
C MET A 63 8.59 5.53 -6.37
N ALA A 64 8.93 4.77 -5.33
CA ALA A 64 9.05 3.31 -5.44
C ALA A 64 7.72 2.65 -5.85
N ARG A 65 6.61 3.08 -5.28
CA ARG A 65 5.28 2.57 -5.59
C ARG A 65 4.83 2.93 -7.00
N THR A 66 5.11 4.15 -7.45
CA THR A 66 4.82 4.58 -8.82
C THR A 66 5.53 3.71 -9.85
N ILE A 67 6.81 3.40 -9.64
CA ILE A 67 7.57 2.53 -10.55
C ILE A 67 6.95 1.13 -10.60
N LYS A 68 6.59 0.55 -9.46
CA LYS A 68 5.94 -0.76 -9.38
C LYS A 68 4.59 -0.75 -10.11
N ASP A 69 3.78 0.28 -9.87
CA ASP A 69 2.46 0.41 -10.48
C ASP A 69 2.51 0.55 -12.00
N ILE A 70 3.46 1.34 -12.53
CA ILE A 70 3.69 1.48 -13.97
C ILE A 70 3.94 0.12 -14.61
N ILE A 71 4.84 -0.69 -14.05
CA ILE A 71 5.16 -2.02 -14.59
C ILE A 71 3.93 -2.93 -14.55
N CYS A 72 3.22 -2.95 -13.43
CA CYS A 72 2.03 -3.79 -13.27
C CYS A 72 0.90 -3.37 -14.23
N ARG A 73 0.66 -2.06 -14.39
CA ARG A 73 -0.34 -1.55 -15.36
C ARG A 73 0.07 -1.86 -16.79
N TYR A 74 1.35 -1.69 -17.12
CA TYR A 74 1.87 -2.04 -18.43
C TYR A 74 1.61 -3.52 -18.75
N LYS A 75 1.92 -4.43 -17.83
CA LYS A 75 1.64 -5.87 -17.99
C LYS A 75 0.15 -6.19 -18.09
N THR A 76 -0.70 -5.47 -17.35
CA THR A 76 -2.15 -5.57 -17.52
C THR A 76 -2.59 -5.16 -18.92
N MET A 77 -2.01 -4.09 -19.49
CA MET A 77 -2.30 -3.65 -20.86
C MET A 77 -1.79 -4.64 -21.92
N GLU A 78 -0.68 -5.34 -21.66
CA GLU A 78 -0.19 -6.43 -22.52
C GLU A 78 -1.07 -7.69 -22.49
N GLY A 79 -2.09 -7.74 -21.61
CA GLY A 79 -3.04 -8.85 -21.55
C GLY A 79 -2.79 -9.83 -20.41
N PHE A 80 -1.85 -9.58 -19.50
CA PHE A 80 -1.61 -10.44 -18.35
C PHE A 80 -2.60 -10.17 -17.21
N LEU A 81 -2.93 -11.23 -16.46
CA LEU A 81 -3.52 -11.09 -15.14
C LEU A 81 -2.41 -10.72 -14.15
N VAL A 82 -2.53 -9.54 -13.53
CA VAL A 82 -1.56 -9.05 -12.55
C VAL A 82 -2.26 -8.91 -11.20
N ASP A 83 -2.22 -9.97 -10.44
CA ASP A 83 -2.72 -10.00 -9.07
C ASP A 83 -1.73 -9.26 -8.15
N ARG A 84 -2.21 -8.28 -7.39
CA ARG A 84 -1.38 -7.36 -6.61
C ARG A 84 -1.87 -7.29 -5.19
N LYS A 85 -1.25 -8.05 -4.33
CA LYS A 85 -1.59 -8.10 -2.92
C LYS A 85 -0.74 -7.13 -2.11
N ALA A 86 -1.37 -6.29 -1.28
CA ALA A 86 -0.66 -5.46 -0.33
C ALA A 86 -0.04 -6.30 0.79
N GLY A 87 0.87 -5.72 1.54
CA GLY A 87 1.48 -6.35 2.70
C GLY A 87 2.02 -5.34 3.69
N TRP A 88 2.30 -5.83 4.90
CA TRP A 88 2.93 -5.06 5.97
C TRP A 88 4.14 -5.82 6.49
N ASP A 89 5.31 -5.16 6.44
CA ASP A 89 6.50 -5.62 7.14
C ASP A 89 6.39 -5.23 8.62
N THR A 90 6.35 -6.25 9.46
CA THR A 90 6.03 -6.09 10.89
C THR A 90 7.16 -6.54 11.80
N HIS A 91 8.34 -6.76 11.24
CA HIS A 91 9.52 -7.21 11.96
C HIS A 91 10.65 -6.18 11.91
N GLY A 92 11.65 -6.45 12.75
CA GLY A 92 12.94 -5.83 12.65
C GLY A 92 13.20 -4.69 13.61
N LEU A 93 14.46 -4.32 13.66
CA LEU A 93 15.05 -3.37 14.58
C LEU A 93 14.34 -2.00 14.66
N PRO A 94 13.82 -1.41 13.55
CA PRO A 94 13.12 -0.13 13.64
C PRO A 94 11.88 -0.17 14.53
N VAL A 95 11.14 -1.29 14.54
CA VAL A 95 9.97 -1.47 15.41
C VAL A 95 10.40 -1.62 16.85
N GLU A 96 11.39 -2.49 17.11
CA GLU A 96 11.96 -2.73 18.43
C GLU A 96 12.46 -1.45 19.08
N ILE A 97 13.32 -0.68 18.40
CA ILE A 97 13.85 0.60 18.88
C ILE A 97 12.71 1.61 19.19
N GLY A 98 11.68 1.64 18.34
CA GLY A 98 10.52 2.50 18.55
C GLY A 98 9.79 2.16 19.86
N VAL A 99 9.58 0.88 20.12
CA VAL A 99 8.92 0.38 21.32
C VAL A 99 9.78 0.58 22.56
N GLU A 100 11.07 0.27 22.51
CA GLU A 100 12.01 0.49 23.60
C GLU A 100 12.04 1.96 24.05
N LYS A 101 12.12 2.89 23.08
CA LYS A 101 12.04 4.33 23.38
C LYS A 101 10.72 4.75 24.02
N LYS A 102 9.60 4.22 23.52
CA LYS A 102 8.27 4.54 24.01
C LYS A 102 8.03 4.03 25.43
N LEU A 103 8.53 2.83 25.75
CA LEU A 103 8.42 2.22 27.05
C LEU A 103 9.51 2.68 28.05
N GLY A 104 10.53 3.40 27.57
CA GLY A 104 11.66 3.82 28.41
C GLY A 104 12.52 2.66 28.89
N ILE A 105 12.63 1.60 28.09
CA ILE A 105 13.38 0.38 28.41
C ILE A 105 14.51 0.15 27.42
N THR A 106 15.39 -0.76 27.76
CA THR A 106 16.44 -1.28 26.90
C THR A 106 16.21 -2.76 26.60
N LYS A 107 16.90 -3.29 25.64
CA LYS A 107 16.83 -4.72 25.29
C LYS A 107 17.16 -5.64 26.48
N ALA A 108 18.01 -5.21 27.40
CA ALA A 108 18.38 -5.95 28.60
C ALA A 108 17.22 -6.04 29.64
N ASP A 109 16.23 -5.17 29.54
CA ASP A 109 15.08 -5.14 30.44
C ASP A 109 13.99 -6.14 30.04
N ILE A 110 14.05 -6.69 28.81
CA ILE A 110 13.09 -7.67 28.31
C ILE A 110 13.30 -9.00 29.02
N GLY A 111 12.25 -9.54 29.60
CA GLY A 111 12.29 -10.74 30.45
C GLY A 111 12.60 -10.47 31.91
N THR A 112 12.92 -9.22 32.29
CA THR A 112 13.19 -8.80 33.67
C THR A 112 12.22 -7.73 34.18
N LYS A 113 12.20 -6.55 33.53
CA LYS A 113 11.28 -5.45 33.88
C LYS A 113 9.94 -5.54 33.12
N ILE A 114 9.96 -6.12 31.95
CA ILE A 114 8.78 -6.38 31.13
C ILE A 114 8.86 -7.82 30.62
N SER A 115 7.74 -8.53 30.59
CA SER A 115 7.71 -9.88 30.06
C SER A 115 7.86 -9.85 28.53
N VAL A 116 8.37 -10.95 27.94
CA VAL A 116 8.50 -11.11 26.49
C VAL A 116 7.14 -10.94 25.80
N ASN A 117 6.07 -11.46 26.40
CA ASN A 117 4.72 -11.36 25.83
C ASN A 117 4.23 -9.90 25.80
N GLU A 118 4.39 -9.15 26.88
CA GLU A 118 4.00 -7.72 26.92
C GLU A 118 4.81 -6.90 25.91
N TYR A 119 6.10 -7.18 25.79
CA TYR A 119 6.95 -6.54 24.79
C TYR A 119 6.49 -6.85 23.35
N ASN A 120 6.20 -8.10 23.04
CA ASN A 120 5.71 -8.52 21.73
C ASN A 120 4.36 -7.85 21.39
N GLU A 121 3.44 -7.78 22.35
CA GLU A 121 2.16 -7.09 22.18
C GLU A 121 2.35 -5.58 21.94
N ALA A 122 3.30 -4.94 22.61
CA ALA A 122 3.65 -3.55 22.36
C ALA A 122 4.22 -3.36 20.94
N CYS A 123 5.07 -4.27 20.47
CA CYS A 123 5.60 -4.26 19.09
C CYS A 123 4.48 -4.42 18.06
N ARG A 124 3.57 -5.37 18.22
CA ARG A 124 2.42 -5.58 17.33
C ARG A 124 1.53 -4.35 17.22
N LYS A 125 1.29 -3.66 18.34
CA LYS A 125 0.50 -2.41 18.33
C LYS A 125 1.22 -1.27 17.66
N GLU A 126 2.52 -1.13 17.88
CA GLU A 126 3.29 -0.01 17.34
C GLU A 126 3.53 -0.12 15.84
N VAL A 127 3.79 -1.34 15.35
CA VAL A 127 4.12 -1.54 13.93
C VAL A 127 2.95 -1.26 12.99
N MET A 128 1.72 -1.37 13.46
CA MET A 128 0.51 -1.11 12.66
C MET A 128 -0.06 0.30 12.84
N LYS A 129 0.66 1.17 13.56
CA LYS A 129 0.17 2.49 14.01
C LYS A 129 -0.24 3.41 12.86
N TYR A 130 0.47 3.41 11.75
CA TYR A 130 0.25 4.32 10.64
C TYR A 130 -0.38 3.65 9.41
N THR A 131 -1.02 2.51 9.58
CA THR A 131 -1.66 1.80 8.45
C THR A 131 -2.75 2.62 7.76
N ALA A 132 -3.48 3.43 8.51
CA ALA A 132 -4.51 4.31 7.95
C ALA A 132 -3.92 5.36 7.02
N GLU A 133 -2.82 6.01 7.41
CA GLU A 133 -2.10 7.00 6.61
C GLU A 133 -1.48 6.38 5.37
N TRP A 134 -0.93 5.18 5.49
CA TRP A 134 -0.41 4.42 4.36
C TRP A 134 -1.51 4.01 3.37
N ARG A 135 -2.68 3.55 3.86
CA ARG A 135 -3.83 3.24 3.01
C ARG A 135 -4.33 4.50 2.28
N LYS A 136 -4.44 5.61 3.01
CA LYS A 136 -4.82 6.90 2.45
C LYS A 136 -3.88 7.33 1.32
N LEU A 137 -2.56 7.35 1.59
CA LEU A 137 -1.55 7.69 0.57
C LEU A 137 -1.66 6.76 -0.66
N THR A 138 -1.79 5.45 -0.45
CA THR A 138 -1.88 4.46 -1.53
C THR A 138 -3.08 4.75 -2.44
N SER A 139 -4.22 5.08 -1.84
CA SER A 139 -5.43 5.44 -2.60
C SER A 139 -5.28 6.79 -3.32
N GLU A 140 -4.75 7.82 -2.63
CA GLU A 140 -4.59 9.16 -3.20
C GLU A 140 -3.58 9.20 -4.36
N MET A 141 -2.50 8.43 -4.29
CA MET A 141 -1.55 8.32 -5.40
C MET A 141 -2.03 7.41 -6.55
N GLY A 142 -3.18 6.77 -6.38
CA GLY A 142 -3.77 5.87 -7.38
C GLY A 142 -2.99 4.59 -7.61
N TYR A 143 -2.27 4.08 -6.61
CA TYR A 143 -1.57 2.81 -6.69
C TYR A 143 -2.58 1.65 -6.60
N TRP A 144 -2.68 0.85 -7.65
CA TRP A 144 -3.59 -0.28 -7.73
C TRP A 144 -3.00 -1.49 -7.02
N VAL A 145 -3.51 -1.79 -5.85
CA VAL A 145 -3.11 -2.93 -5.02
C VAL A 145 -4.25 -3.31 -4.07
N ASP A 146 -4.46 -4.60 -3.84
CA ASP A 146 -5.44 -5.08 -2.88
C ASP A 146 -4.99 -4.76 -1.45
N LEU A 147 -5.62 -3.73 -0.88
CA LEU A 147 -5.39 -3.27 0.48
C LEU A 147 -6.31 -3.95 1.50
N ASP A 148 -7.34 -4.65 1.04
CA ASP A 148 -8.35 -5.24 1.93
C ASP A 148 -7.97 -6.63 2.41
N HIS A 149 -7.12 -7.32 1.65
CA HIS A 149 -6.59 -8.63 2.00
C HIS A 149 -5.05 -8.62 2.06
N PRO A 150 -4.43 -7.72 2.83
CA PRO A 150 -2.97 -7.65 2.91
C PRO A 150 -2.42 -8.87 3.61
N TYR A 151 -1.19 -9.27 3.27
CA TYR A 151 -0.45 -10.17 4.13
C TYR A 151 0.31 -9.40 5.21
N ILE A 152 0.47 -9.99 6.38
CA ILE A 152 1.15 -9.40 7.52
C ILE A 152 2.25 -10.38 7.94
N THR A 153 3.51 -9.93 8.00
CA THR A 153 4.62 -10.84 8.13
C THR A 153 4.75 -11.52 9.49
N TYR A 154 4.01 -11.09 10.51
CA TYR A 154 3.96 -11.77 11.82
C TYR A 154 2.82 -12.80 11.96
N ASP A 155 1.95 -12.94 10.93
CA ASP A 155 0.87 -13.94 10.93
C ASP A 155 1.33 -15.31 10.42
#